data_1ff174177b8ad499a124bfd847a154ea
#
_entry.id   1ff174177b8ad499a124bfd847a154ea
#
_cell.length_a   1.000
_cell.length_b   1.000
_cell.length_c   1.000
_cell.angle_alpha   90.00
_cell.angle_beta   90.00
_cell.angle_gamma   90.00
#
_symmetry.space_group_name_H-M   'P 1'
#
loop_
_entity.id
_entity.type
_entity.pdbx_description
1 polymer ?
#
loop_
_entity_poly.entity_id
_entity_poly.type
_entity_poly.pdbx_seq_one_letter_code
_entity_poly.pdbx_strand_id
1 'polypeptide(L)' 'MENVRISVKIPAEYIGRAYGVARNFGTLEREDWQSDGSWIGIVRIPAGMQTDFYDKLNDFTKGNVSTKILK' A
#
# COMPACT_ATOMS: atom_id res chain seq x y z
N MET A 1 -13.18 8.46 -14.78
CA MET A 1 -11.83 8.51 -14.20
C MET A 1 -11.30 7.11 -13.99
N GLU A 2 -10.04 6.91 -14.27
CA GLU A 2 -9.45 5.61 -14.13
C GLU A 2 -8.92 5.39 -12.70
N ASN A 3 -9.14 4.18 -12.22
CA ASN A 3 -8.56 3.73 -10.96
C ASN A 3 -7.56 2.62 -11.26
N VAL A 4 -6.56 2.50 -10.39
CA VAL A 4 -5.61 1.40 -10.46
C VAL A 4 -5.67 0.62 -9.16
N ARG A 5 -5.41 -0.66 -9.26
CA ARG A 5 -5.32 -1.55 -8.09
C ARG A 5 -3.87 -1.86 -7.85
N ILE A 6 -3.43 -1.65 -6.63
CA ILE A 6 -2.03 -1.82 -6.27
C ILE A 6 -1.94 -2.81 -5.13
N SER A 7 -1.13 -3.85 -5.32
CA SER A 7 -0.80 -4.78 -4.25
C SER A 7 0.37 -4.20 -3.46
N VAL A 8 0.20 -4.07 -2.16
CA VAL A 8 1.19 -3.45 -1.28
C VAL A 8 1.58 -4.45 -0.21
N LYS A 9 2.88 -4.66 -0.04
CA LYS A 9 3.38 -5.48 1.06
C LYS A 9 4.22 -4.62 1.98
N ILE A 10 3.85 -4.57 3.25
CA ILE A 10 4.52 -3.76 4.26
C ILE A 10 5.13 -4.68 5.31
N PRO A 11 6.44 -4.57 5.57
CA PRO A 11 7.07 -5.35 6.63
C PRO A 11 6.48 -5.04 8.00
N ALA A 12 6.50 -6.02 8.89
CA ALA A 12 5.89 -5.91 10.21
C ALA A 12 6.32 -4.66 10.98
N GLU A 13 7.57 -4.28 10.88
CA GLU A 13 8.13 -3.16 11.66
C GLU A 13 7.58 -1.79 11.23
N TYR A 14 7.00 -1.68 10.03
CA TYR A 14 6.50 -0.40 9.50
C TYR A 14 4.98 -0.33 9.42
N ILE A 15 4.29 -1.38 9.80
CA ILE A 15 2.83 -1.45 9.62
C ILE A 15 2.11 -0.33 10.37
N GLY A 16 2.56 -0.01 11.58
CA GLY A 16 1.90 0.99 12.40
C GLY A 16 1.71 2.34 11.71
N ARG A 17 2.62 2.71 10.81
CA ARG A 17 2.53 3.98 10.08
C ARG A 17 2.01 3.81 8.66
N ALA A 18 2.55 2.83 7.95
CA ALA A 18 2.24 2.67 6.53
C ALA A 18 0.83 2.15 6.28
N TYR A 19 0.27 1.41 7.22
CA TYR A 19 -1.10 0.90 7.11
C TYR A 19 -2.10 2.05 6.92
N GLY A 20 -1.95 3.12 7.69
CA GLY A 20 -2.82 4.28 7.58
C GLY A 20 -2.72 4.95 6.21
N VAL A 21 -1.52 5.02 5.64
CA VAL A 21 -1.32 5.56 4.31
C VAL A 21 -2.08 4.71 3.28
N ALA A 22 -1.92 3.40 3.36
CA ALA A 22 -2.59 2.49 2.43
C ALA A 22 -4.11 2.66 2.47
N ARG A 23 -4.68 2.84 3.65
CA ARG A 23 -6.13 2.99 3.79
C ARG A 23 -6.64 4.35 3.37
N ASN A 24 -5.84 5.39 3.52
CA ASN A 24 -6.29 6.76 3.30
C ASN A 24 -6.22 7.22 1.86
N PHE A 25 -5.41 6.57 1.03
CA PHE A 25 -5.25 6.98 -0.36
C PHE A 25 -6.37 6.48 -1.27
N GLY A 26 -7.10 5.47 -0.84
CA GLY A 26 -8.16 4.92 -1.68
C GLY A 26 -8.96 3.87 -0.95
N THR A 27 -9.51 2.94 -1.70
CA THR A 27 -10.35 1.88 -1.17
C THR A 27 -9.52 0.62 -0.96
N LEU A 28 -9.46 0.17 0.29
CA LEU A 28 -8.81 -1.10 0.62
C LEU A 28 -9.76 -2.23 0.22
N GLU A 29 -9.43 -2.94 -0.84
CA GLU A 29 -10.27 -4.02 -1.36
C GLU A 29 -10.00 -5.35 -0.68
N ARG A 30 -8.76 -5.56 -0.25
CA ARG A 30 -8.37 -6.83 0.31
C ARG A 30 -7.20 -6.64 1.26
N GLU A 31 -7.15 -7.40 2.34
CA GLU A 31 -5.99 -7.37 3.22
C GLU A 31 -5.71 -8.77 3.74
N ASP A 32 -4.45 -9.02 4.00
CA ASP A 32 -3.98 -10.34 4.41
C ASP A 32 -2.79 -10.16 5.34
N TRP A 33 -2.86 -10.77 6.51
CA TRP A 33 -1.77 -10.74 7.48
C TRP A 33 -0.94 -12.01 7.32
N GLN A 34 0.35 -11.83 7.09
CA GLN A 34 1.25 -12.95 6.88
C GLN A 34 1.77 -13.50 8.21
N SER A 35 2.26 -14.74 8.18
CA SER A 35 2.74 -15.38 9.40
C SER A 35 3.96 -14.69 10.00
N ASP A 36 4.73 -13.97 9.20
CA ASP A 36 5.90 -13.21 9.68
C ASP A 36 5.53 -11.83 10.23
N GLY A 37 4.23 -11.51 10.28
CA GLY A 37 3.75 -10.23 10.75
C GLY A 37 3.63 -9.16 9.67
N SER A 38 4.07 -9.42 8.45
CA SER A 38 3.91 -8.46 7.37
C SER A 38 2.47 -8.40 6.91
N TRP A 39 2.12 -7.31 6.22
CA TRP A 39 0.77 -7.06 5.75
C TRP A 39 0.77 -6.93 4.24
N ILE A 40 -0.18 -7.58 3.59
CA ILE A 40 -0.38 -7.44 2.16
C ILE A 40 -1.80 -6.94 1.96
N GLY A 41 -1.94 -5.87 1.17
CA GLY A 41 -3.25 -5.32 0.88
C GLY A 41 -3.37 -4.96 -0.59
N ILE A 42 -4.60 -4.98 -1.09
CA ILE A 42 -4.91 -4.48 -2.43
C ILE A 42 -5.70 -3.20 -2.25
N VAL A 43 -5.13 -2.10 -2.74
CA VAL A 43 -5.71 -0.77 -2.59
C VAL A 43 -6.06 -0.26 -3.97
N ARG A 44 -7.29 0.22 -4.13
CA ARG A 44 -7.72 0.85 -5.38
C ARG A 44 -7.66 2.37 -5.21
N ILE A 45 -6.87 3.03 -6.04
CA ILE A 45 -6.69 4.47 -5.98
C ILE A 45 -6.89 5.09 -7.36
N PRO A 46 -7.21 6.39 -7.43
CA PRO A 46 -7.22 7.08 -8.72
C PRO A 46 -5.83 7.03 -9.35
N ALA A 47 -5.77 6.82 -10.67
CA ALA A 47 -4.49 6.68 -11.35
C ALA A 47 -3.58 7.88 -11.13
N GLY A 48 -4.14 9.09 -11.04
CA GLY A 48 -3.37 10.30 -10.80
C GLY A 48 -2.72 10.38 -9.44
N MET A 49 -3.08 9.49 -8.50
CA MET A 49 -2.52 9.49 -7.14
C MET A 49 -1.40 8.47 -6.96
N GLN A 50 -1.05 7.74 -8.01
CA GLN A 50 -0.04 6.67 -7.91
C GLN A 50 1.29 7.15 -7.35
N THR A 51 1.83 8.24 -7.92
CA THR A 51 3.13 8.74 -7.50
C THR A 51 3.13 9.17 -6.04
N ASP A 52 2.10 9.91 -5.64
CA ASP A 52 1.98 10.35 -4.24
C ASP A 52 1.86 9.16 -3.30
N PHE A 53 1.12 8.14 -3.70
CA PHE A 53 0.94 6.94 -2.91
C PHE A 53 2.28 6.24 -2.69
N TYR A 54 3.05 6.04 -3.75
CA TYR A 54 4.36 5.40 -3.66
C TYR A 54 5.32 6.21 -2.80
N ASP A 55 5.33 7.54 -2.99
CA ASP A 55 6.22 8.41 -2.23
C ASP A 55 5.93 8.35 -0.73
N LYS A 56 4.65 8.38 -0.37
CA LYS A 56 4.26 8.30 1.04
C LYS A 56 4.63 6.95 1.64
N LEU A 57 4.38 5.87 0.91
CA LEU A 57 4.75 4.53 1.40
C LEU A 57 6.26 4.42 1.58
N ASN A 58 7.03 4.92 0.63
CA ASN A 58 8.49 4.89 0.75
C ASN A 58 8.98 5.69 1.94
N ASP A 59 8.39 6.86 2.19
CA ASP A 59 8.77 7.70 3.31
C ASP A 59 8.53 7.00 4.64
N PHE A 60 7.36 6.37 4.80
CA PHE A 60 7.01 5.74 6.07
C PHE A 60 7.68 4.39 6.29
N THR A 61 8.20 3.78 5.24
CA THR A 61 8.84 2.47 5.34
C THR A 61 10.34 2.54 5.04
N LYS A 62 10.87 3.73 4.82
CA LYS A 62 12.28 3.93 4.46
C LYS A 62 12.67 3.09 3.24
N GLY A 63 11.75 3.00 2.29
CA GLY A 63 11.97 2.24 1.07
C GLY A 63 11.73 0.73 1.17
N ASN A 64 11.31 0.23 2.33
CA ASN A 64 11.13 -1.20 2.55
C ASN A 64 9.72 -1.68 2.27
N VAL A 65 9.05 -1.08 1.30
CA VAL A 65 7.71 -1.48 0.88
C VAL A 65 7.80 -2.11 -0.52
N SER A 66 6.97 -3.10 -0.77
CA SER A 66 6.87 -3.71 -2.10
C SER A 66 5.50 -3.37 -2.68
N THR A 67 5.49 -2.87 -3.90
CA THR A 67 4.25 -2.52 -4.59
C THR A 67 4.20 -3.16 -5.96
N LYS A 68 3.00 -3.54 -6.39
CA LYS A 68 2.80 -4.12 -7.70
C LYS A 68 1.44 -3.68 -8.23
N ILE A 69 1.43 -3.19 -9.46
CA ILE A 69 0.19 -2.79 -10.11
C ILE A 69 -0.53 -4.03 -10.61
N LEU A 70 -1.81 -4.13 -10.26
CA LEU A 70 -2.68 -5.20 -10.73
C LEU A 70 -3.58 -4.65 -11.83
N LYS A 71 -3.77 -5.42 -12.85
CA LYS A 71 -4.65 -5.01 -13.95
C LYS A 71 -6.00 -5.68 -13.87
#